data_f01d140ca38bf3b8e5c560fa7c385073
#
_entry.id   f01d140ca38bf3b8e5c560fa7c385073
#
_cell.length_a   1.000
_cell.length_b   1.000
_cell.length_c   1.000
_cell.angle_alpha   90.00
_cell.angle_beta   90.00
_cell.angle_gamma   90.00
#
_symmetry.space_group_name_H-M   'P 1'
#
loop_
_entity.id
_entity.type
_entity.pdbx_description
1 polymer ?
#
loop_
_entity_poly.entity_id
_entity_poly.type
_entity_poly.pdbx_seq_one_letter_code
_entity_poly.pdbx_strand_id
1 'polypeptide(L)'
;MNIEFYFDPSCPFSWITSRWILVASNNRDINVSWKPFSLALKNDELTSGDSPHRGMHVSAHRSLRVMLAAQQQHQASLIDMYTVAGLKRHVLGEDIDDAFISAVLEDQNLPAELLKAADDENYDTKLQDCIDEAVTIGGSDIGVPFIVFENNDGQKQGFFGPVLQTLPPENESLDLWDGLSKLATNKSFYELKRSRPGGGPDTASTANC
;
A
#
# COMPACT_ATOMS: atom_id res chain seq x y z
N MET A 1 -10.73 -3.52 16.02
CA MET A 1 -11.29 -3.26 14.68
C MET A 1 -10.41 -3.92 13.65
N ASN A 2 -10.99 -4.65 12.68
CA ASN A 2 -10.22 -5.23 11.56
C ASN A 2 -10.29 -4.29 10.36
N ILE A 3 -9.15 -4.10 9.71
CA ILE A 3 -9.05 -3.36 8.44
C ILE A 3 -8.16 -4.12 7.46
N GLU A 4 -8.37 -3.87 6.16
CA GLU A 4 -7.44 -4.25 5.11
C GLU A 4 -6.85 -2.96 4.50
N PHE A 5 -5.57 -2.94 4.28
CA PHE A 5 -4.90 -1.82 3.63
C PHE A 5 -4.19 -2.27 2.37
N TYR A 6 -4.60 -1.70 1.25
CA TYR A 6 -4.05 -1.99 -0.06
C TYR A 6 -2.99 -0.97 -0.45
N PHE A 7 -1.82 -1.45 -0.88
CA PHE A 7 -0.66 -0.62 -1.15
C PHE A 7 0.08 -1.02 -2.43
N ASP A 8 0.73 -0.03 -3.04
CA ASP A 8 1.73 -0.23 -4.11
C ASP A 8 3.02 0.47 -3.70
N PRO A 9 4.19 -0.19 -3.79
CA PRO A 9 5.48 0.40 -3.40
C PRO A 9 5.87 1.66 -4.18
N SER A 10 5.31 1.88 -5.36
CA SER A 10 5.55 3.09 -6.14
C SER A 10 4.75 4.30 -5.65
N CYS A 11 3.65 4.09 -4.92
CA CYS A 11 2.72 5.15 -4.56
C CYS A 11 3.14 5.89 -3.28
N PRO A 12 3.57 7.17 -3.36
CA PRO A 12 4.01 7.91 -2.18
C PRO A 12 2.87 8.23 -1.21
N PHE A 13 1.63 8.32 -1.70
CA PHE A 13 0.46 8.51 -0.84
C PHE A 13 0.13 7.24 -0.03
N SER A 14 0.25 6.05 -0.64
CA SER A 14 0.14 4.78 0.09
C SER A 14 1.21 4.67 1.16
N TRP A 15 2.43 5.13 0.88
CA TRP A 15 3.52 5.15 1.84
C TRP A 15 3.16 5.98 3.07
N ILE A 16 2.80 7.25 2.91
CA ILE A 16 2.45 8.13 4.05
C ILE A 16 1.25 7.55 4.82
N THR A 17 0.22 7.10 4.12
CA THR A 17 -0.98 6.55 4.75
C THR A 17 -0.67 5.26 5.53
N SER A 18 0.23 4.42 5.04
CA SER A 18 0.68 3.23 5.78
C SER A 18 1.38 3.60 7.09
N ARG A 19 2.21 4.65 7.10
CA ARG A 19 2.87 5.14 8.33
C ARG A 19 1.85 5.68 9.32
N TRP A 20 0.88 6.44 8.83
CA TRP A 20 -0.24 6.92 9.65
C TRP A 20 -1.06 5.77 10.24
N ILE A 21 -1.33 4.70 9.49
CA ILE A 21 -2.01 3.49 10.01
C ILE A 21 -1.19 2.84 11.12
N LEU A 22 0.14 2.75 10.98
CA LEU A 22 1.00 2.20 12.04
C LEU A 22 0.95 3.06 13.31
N VAL A 23 0.96 4.39 13.20
CA VAL A 23 0.76 5.27 14.35
C VAL A 23 -0.58 4.99 15.02
N ALA A 24 -1.65 4.86 14.23
CA ALA A 24 -2.98 4.56 14.76
C ALA A 24 -3.05 3.16 15.42
N SER A 25 -2.51 2.12 14.78
CA SER A 25 -2.55 0.75 15.27
C SER A 25 -1.70 0.52 16.53
N ASN A 26 -0.65 1.30 16.72
CA ASN A 26 0.15 1.26 17.94
C ASN A 26 -0.59 1.87 19.16
N ASN A 27 -1.63 2.68 18.93
CA ASN A 27 -2.34 3.43 19.96
C ASN A 27 -3.84 3.07 20.04
N ARG A 28 -4.34 2.22 19.16
CA ARG A 28 -5.75 1.76 19.09
C ARG A 28 -5.79 0.26 18.85
N ASP A 29 -6.86 -0.38 19.25
CA ASP A 29 -7.08 -1.81 18.98
C ASP A 29 -7.48 -2.00 17.49
N ILE A 30 -6.48 -2.05 16.63
CA ILE A 30 -6.62 -2.19 15.19
C ILE A 30 -5.79 -3.36 14.69
N ASN A 31 -6.43 -4.26 13.95
CA ASN A 31 -5.80 -5.38 13.29
C ASN A 31 -5.72 -5.08 11.78
N VAL A 32 -4.51 -4.98 11.24
CA VAL A 32 -4.27 -4.58 9.85
C VAL A 32 -3.87 -5.78 9.01
N SER A 33 -4.66 -6.10 7.99
CA SER A 33 -4.28 -7.00 6.91
C SER A 33 -3.68 -6.21 5.76
N TRP A 34 -2.39 -6.38 5.52
CA TRP A 34 -1.67 -5.71 4.43
C TRP A 34 -1.87 -6.46 3.12
N LYS A 35 -2.35 -5.77 2.09
CA LYS A 35 -2.72 -6.34 0.79
C LYS A 35 -1.91 -5.68 -0.34
N PRO A 36 -1.16 -6.44 -1.13
CA PRO A 36 -0.49 -5.88 -2.30
C PRO A 36 -1.51 -5.47 -3.36
N PHE A 37 -1.28 -4.33 -4.00
CA PHE A 37 -2.12 -3.82 -5.09
C PHE A 37 -1.21 -3.29 -6.19
N SER A 38 -1.15 -3.96 -7.33
CA SER A 38 -0.31 -3.51 -8.44
C SER A 38 -1.01 -2.46 -9.28
N LEU A 39 -0.49 -1.24 -9.27
CA LEU A 39 -0.95 -0.19 -10.18
C LEU A 39 -0.67 -0.53 -11.65
N ALA A 40 0.43 -1.23 -11.95
CA ALA A 40 0.75 -1.67 -13.30
C ALA A 40 -0.30 -2.64 -13.85
N LEU A 41 -0.74 -3.63 -13.05
CA LEU A 41 -1.83 -4.55 -13.43
C LEU A 41 -3.16 -3.82 -13.54
N LYS A 42 -3.53 -3.03 -12.53
CA LYS A 42 -4.80 -2.30 -12.47
C LYS A 42 -5.01 -1.37 -13.66
N ASN A 43 -3.92 -0.79 -14.18
CA ASN A 43 -3.95 0.20 -15.27
C ASN A 43 -3.56 -0.40 -16.63
N ASP A 44 -3.44 -1.72 -16.77
CA ASP A 44 -3.00 -2.42 -17.99
C ASP A 44 -1.61 -1.98 -18.49
N GLU A 45 -0.74 -1.50 -17.59
CA GLU A 45 0.56 -0.91 -17.94
C GLU A 45 1.68 -1.94 -18.18
N LEU A 46 1.46 -3.22 -17.87
CA LEU A 46 2.45 -4.29 -18.11
C LEU A 46 2.73 -4.49 -19.61
N THR A 47 1.70 -4.43 -20.44
CA THR A 47 1.80 -4.66 -21.88
C THR A 47 1.79 -3.38 -22.70
N SER A 48 1.10 -2.34 -22.24
CA SER A 48 0.92 -1.07 -22.96
C SER A 48 0.65 0.06 -21.96
N GLY A 49 0.55 1.29 -22.46
CA GLY A 49 0.16 2.45 -21.65
C GLY A 49 1.14 3.61 -21.82
N ASP A 50 0.56 4.81 -21.89
CA ASP A 50 1.30 6.08 -22.07
C ASP A 50 1.43 6.87 -20.74
N SER A 51 1.15 6.23 -19.60
CA SER A 51 1.27 6.87 -18.29
C SER A 51 2.71 7.31 -18.04
N PRO A 52 2.95 8.55 -17.62
CA PRO A 52 4.28 9.02 -17.23
C PRO A 52 4.87 8.23 -16.04
N HIS A 53 4.04 7.48 -15.32
CA HIS A 53 4.44 6.66 -14.18
C HIS A 53 4.62 5.18 -14.51
N ARG A 54 4.34 4.76 -15.76
CA ARG A 54 4.37 3.34 -16.18
C ARG A 54 5.65 2.61 -15.76
N GLY A 55 6.82 3.20 -16.04
CA GLY A 55 8.10 2.56 -15.70
C GLY A 55 8.21 2.25 -14.20
N MET A 56 7.83 3.19 -13.36
CA MET A 56 7.85 3.04 -11.92
C MET A 56 6.82 2.00 -11.43
N HIS A 57 5.61 2.00 -12.00
CA HIS A 57 4.57 1.01 -11.66
C HIS A 57 5.01 -0.41 -12.05
N VAL A 58 5.63 -0.59 -13.22
CA VAL A 58 6.15 -1.89 -13.66
C VAL A 58 7.29 -2.38 -12.76
N SER A 59 8.22 -1.51 -12.36
CA SER A 59 9.27 -1.85 -11.40
C SER A 59 8.70 -2.25 -10.03
N ALA A 60 7.69 -1.52 -9.54
CA ALA A 60 7.01 -1.85 -8.29
C ALA A 60 6.24 -3.17 -8.36
N HIS A 61 5.63 -3.49 -9.51
CA HIS A 61 4.98 -4.77 -9.74
C HIS A 61 5.97 -5.94 -9.59
N ARG A 62 7.18 -5.84 -10.15
CA ARG A 62 8.24 -6.83 -9.96
C ARG A 62 8.59 -7.01 -8.46
N SER A 63 8.68 -5.92 -7.71
CA SER A 63 8.90 -5.96 -6.26
C SER A 63 7.74 -6.65 -5.53
N LEU A 64 6.48 -6.40 -5.92
CA LEU A 64 5.32 -7.06 -5.32
C LEU A 64 5.30 -8.58 -5.55
N ARG A 65 5.73 -9.07 -6.73
CA ARG A 65 5.91 -10.51 -6.98
C ARG A 65 6.89 -11.12 -5.97
N VAL A 66 8.03 -10.46 -5.72
CA VAL A 66 9.03 -10.92 -4.75
C VAL A 66 8.48 -10.90 -3.32
N MET A 67 7.75 -9.86 -2.93
CA MET A 67 7.10 -9.79 -1.61
C MET A 67 6.11 -10.93 -1.41
N LEU A 68 5.32 -11.28 -2.43
CA LEU A 68 4.41 -12.43 -2.38
C LEU A 68 5.16 -13.76 -2.30
N ALA A 69 6.24 -13.92 -3.07
CA ALA A 69 7.07 -15.12 -3.00
C ALA A 69 7.66 -15.32 -1.60
N ALA A 70 8.19 -14.25 -1.01
CA ALA A 70 8.72 -14.25 0.35
C ALA A 70 7.64 -14.58 1.39
N GLN A 71 6.45 -14.01 1.26
CA GLN A 71 5.33 -14.32 2.14
C GLN A 71 4.91 -15.79 2.04
N GLN A 72 4.79 -16.33 0.83
CA GLN A 72 4.32 -17.71 0.62
C GLN A 72 5.34 -18.77 1.02
N GLN A 73 6.62 -18.54 0.71
CA GLN A 73 7.68 -19.52 0.89
C GLN A 73 8.33 -19.44 2.27
N HIS A 74 8.39 -18.25 2.87
CA HIS A 74 9.12 -17.97 4.11
C HIS A 74 8.26 -17.31 5.20
N GLN A 75 6.94 -17.14 4.98
CA GLN A 75 6.04 -16.46 5.91
C GLN A 75 6.49 -15.03 6.26
N ALA A 76 7.22 -14.38 5.34
CA ALA A 76 7.72 -13.03 5.52
C ALA A 76 6.58 -12.02 5.70
N SER A 77 6.80 -11.04 6.54
CA SER A 77 5.84 -9.97 6.81
C SER A 77 5.79 -8.97 5.65
N LEU A 78 4.62 -8.81 5.02
CA LEU A 78 4.45 -7.83 3.94
C LEU A 78 4.71 -6.41 4.42
N ILE A 79 4.30 -6.06 5.65
CA ILE A 79 4.50 -4.71 6.16
C ILE A 79 5.98 -4.43 6.47
N ASP A 80 6.74 -5.42 6.94
CA ASP A 80 8.16 -5.22 7.23
C ASP A 80 8.95 -5.02 5.93
N MET A 81 8.69 -5.84 4.91
CA MET A 81 9.26 -5.65 3.57
C MET A 81 8.84 -4.31 2.95
N TYR A 82 7.55 -3.96 3.06
CA TYR A 82 7.04 -2.67 2.56
C TYR A 82 7.65 -1.48 3.30
N THR A 83 7.95 -1.62 4.60
CA THR A 83 8.61 -0.57 5.38
C THR A 83 10.00 -0.29 4.86
N VAL A 84 10.81 -1.33 4.63
CA VAL A 84 12.16 -1.18 4.05
C VAL A 84 12.09 -0.60 2.63
N ALA A 85 11.24 -1.18 1.78
CA ALA A 85 11.06 -0.71 0.41
C ALA A 85 10.60 0.76 0.35
N GLY A 86 9.65 1.13 1.20
CA GLY A 86 9.11 2.50 1.23
C GLY A 86 10.12 3.53 1.75
N LEU A 87 10.92 3.20 2.77
CA LEU A 87 12.02 4.05 3.22
C LEU A 87 13.03 4.29 2.10
N LYS A 88 13.48 3.22 1.43
CA LYS A 88 14.41 3.32 0.31
C LYS A 88 13.84 4.16 -0.84
N ARG A 89 12.61 3.85 -1.26
CA ARG A 89 11.99 4.53 -2.41
C ARG A 89 11.61 5.97 -2.11
N HIS A 90 10.89 6.22 -1.01
CA HIS A 90 10.19 7.49 -0.77
C HIS A 90 10.98 8.46 0.10
N VAL A 91 11.90 7.99 0.93
CA VAL A 91 12.74 8.84 1.77
C VAL A 91 14.14 9.00 1.18
N LEU A 92 14.76 7.89 0.75
CA LEU A 92 16.11 7.93 0.17
C LEU A 92 16.13 8.20 -1.34
N GLY A 93 14.99 8.06 -2.03
CA GLY A 93 14.85 8.35 -3.46
C GLY A 93 15.46 7.29 -4.39
N GLU A 94 15.67 6.07 -3.89
CA GLU A 94 16.22 4.98 -4.69
C GLU A 94 15.23 4.51 -5.77
N ASP A 95 15.73 4.10 -6.93
CA ASP A 95 14.90 3.50 -7.96
C ASP A 95 14.64 2.02 -7.66
N ILE A 96 13.42 1.56 -7.98
CA ILE A 96 13.04 0.15 -7.76
C ILE A 96 13.60 -0.70 -8.89
N ASP A 97 14.77 -1.27 -8.70
CA ASP A 97 15.44 -2.20 -9.59
C ASP A 97 15.83 -3.51 -8.86
N ASP A 98 16.60 -4.39 -9.52
CA ASP A 98 17.02 -5.65 -8.92
C ASP A 98 17.94 -5.46 -7.71
N ALA A 99 18.77 -4.41 -7.71
CA ALA A 99 19.63 -4.09 -6.57
C ALA A 99 18.80 -3.62 -5.36
N PHE A 100 17.79 -2.78 -5.62
CA PHE A 100 16.82 -2.36 -4.61
C PHE A 100 16.07 -3.56 -4.00
N ILE A 101 15.54 -4.45 -4.84
CA ILE A 101 14.80 -5.64 -4.38
C ILE A 101 15.72 -6.55 -3.56
N SER A 102 16.96 -6.76 -4.03
CA SER A 102 17.97 -7.55 -3.29
C SER A 102 18.29 -6.95 -1.93
N ALA A 103 18.40 -5.62 -1.84
CA ALA A 103 18.65 -4.94 -0.57
C ALA A 103 17.47 -5.05 0.41
N VAL A 104 16.23 -5.08 -0.08
CA VAL A 104 15.05 -5.36 0.76
C VAL A 104 15.08 -6.79 1.29
N LEU A 105 15.44 -7.77 0.45
CA LEU A 105 15.58 -9.16 0.87
C LEU A 105 16.68 -9.33 1.92
N GLU A 106 17.85 -8.70 1.72
CA GLU A 106 18.98 -8.74 2.66
C GLU A 106 18.61 -8.14 4.01
N ASP A 107 17.97 -6.98 4.05
CA ASP A 107 17.52 -6.31 5.28
C ASP A 107 16.59 -7.22 6.09
N GLN A 108 15.70 -7.95 5.39
CA GLN A 108 14.75 -8.87 6.01
C GLN A 108 15.32 -10.27 6.27
N ASN A 109 16.63 -10.49 6.07
CA ASN A 109 17.30 -11.79 6.19
C ASN A 109 16.62 -12.89 5.36
N LEU A 110 16.15 -12.55 4.17
CA LEU A 110 15.48 -13.46 3.25
C LEU A 110 16.46 -13.98 2.17
N PRO A 111 16.20 -15.19 1.62
CA PRO A 111 17.07 -15.77 0.60
C PRO A 111 17.15 -14.91 -0.68
N ALA A 112 18.37 -14.64 -1.17
CA ALA A 112 18.60 -13.84 -2.37
C ALA A 112 17.96 -14.45 -3.64
N GLU A 113 17.77 -15.77 -3.69
CA GLU A 113 17.12 -16.48 -4.79
C GLU A 113 15.66 -16.07 -5.02
N LEU A 114 15.01 -15.47 -4.03
CA LEU A 114 13.65 -14.91 -4.17
C LEU A 114 13.59 -13.79 -5.21
N LEU A 115 14.71 -13.14 -5.54
CA LEU A 115 14.76 -12.15 -6.63
C LEU A 115 14.24 -12.73 -7.96
N LYS A 116 14.40 -14.03 -8.23
CA LYS A 116 13.88 -14.68 -9.44
C LYS A 116 12.36 -14.56 -9.59
N ALA A 117 11.65 -14.40 -8.48
CA ALA A 117 10.20 -14.20 -8.50
C ALA A 117 9.80 -12.86 -9.14
N ALA A 118 10.70 -11.90 -9.26
CA ALA A 118 10.42 -10.62 -9.92
C ALA A 118 9.90 -10.80 -11.36
N ASP A 119 10.40 -11.82 -12.05
CA ASP A 119 10.03 -12.13 -13.44
C ASP A 119 9.12 -13.37 -13.57
N ASP A 120 8.59 -13.87 -12.45
CA ASP A 120 7.67 -15.02 -12.43
C ASP A 120 6.20 -14.56 -12.44
N GLU A 121 5.55 -14.65 -13.60
CA GLU A 121 4.16 -14.26 -13.82
C GLU A 121 3.14 -15.11 -13.05
N ASN A 122 3.53 -16.24 -12.47
CA ASN A 122 2.62 -17.05 -11.64
C ASN A 122 2.09 -16.28 -10.42
N TYR A 123 2.83 -15.27 -9.94
CA TYR A 123 2.38 -14.39 -8.84
C TYR A 123 1.32 -13.38 -9.26
N ASP A 124 1.14 -13.13 -10.55
CA ASP A 124 0.17 -12.13 -11.06
C ASP A 124 -1.27 -12.53 -10.77
N THR A 125 -1.56 -13.84 -10.78
CA THR A 125 -2.90 -14.33 -10.39
C THR A 125 -3.26 -13.85 -8.98
N LYS A 126 -2.33 -13.94 -8.02
CA LYS A 126 -2.58 -13.50 -6.65
C LYS A 126 -2.68 -11.99 -6.52
N LEU A 127 -1.89 -11.23 -7.30
CA LEU A 127 -2.01 -9.77 -7.37
C LEU A 127 -3.35 -9.36 -7.97
N GLN A 128 -3.80 -10.06 -9.01
CA GLN A 128 -5.11 -9.82 -9.62
C GLN A 128 -6.26 -10.12 -8.65
N ASP A 129 -6.19 -11.25 -7.90
CA ASP A 129 -7.19 -11.57 -6.87
C ASP A 129 -7.33 -10.44 -5.85
N CYS A 130 -6.20 -9.83 -5.41
CA CYS A 130 -6.23 -8.70 -4.48
C CYS A 130 -6.88 -7.45 -5.11
N ILE A 131 -6.60 -7.19 -6.39
CA ILE A 131 -7.23 -6.09 -7.14
C ILE A 131 -8.73 -6.32 -7.29
N ASP A 132 -9.14 -7.52 -7.67
CA ASP A 132 -10.54 -7.89 -7.87
C ASP A 132 -11.35 -7.80 -6.56
N GLU A 133 -10.74 -8.23 -5.43
CA GLU A 133 -11.32 -8.04 -4.10
C GLU A 133 -11.55 -6.55 -3.80
N ALA A 134 -10.53 -5.71 -3.99
CA ALA A 134 -10.62 -4.27 -3.76
C ALA A 134 -11.66 -3.61 -4.66
N VAL A 135 -11.69 -3.95 -5.97
CA VAL A 135 -12.65 -3.44 -6.95
C VAL A 135 -14.07 -3.87 -6.63
N THR A 136 -14.26 -5.10 -6.16
CA THR A 136 -15.60 -5.59 -5.75
C THR A 136 -16.17 -4.75 -4.59
N ILE A 137 -15.30 -4.30 -3.67
CA ILE A 137 -15.72 -3.53 -2.49
C ILE A 137 -15.83 -2.04 -2.81
N GLY A 138 -14.86 -1.47 -3.54
CA GLY A 138 -14.72 -0.03 -3.74
C GLY A 138 -15.19 0.50 -5.09
N GLY A 139 -15.52 -0.41 -6.04
CA GLY A 139 -15.84 -0.04 -7.42
C GLY A 139 -14.60 0.01 -8.32
N SER A 140 -14.83 0.18 -9.63
CA SER A 140 -13.76 0.13 -10.64
C SER A 140 -12.85 1.37 -10.65
N ASP A 141 -13.28 2.49 -10.09
CA ASP A 141 -12.58 3.78 -10.09
C ASP A 141 -11.75 3.99 -8.82
N ILE A 142 -11.09 2.94 -8.35
CA ILE A 142 -10.21 3.00 -7.20
C ILE A 142 -8.74 2.78 -7.60
N GLY A 143 -7.86 3.30 -6.77
CA GLY A 143 -6.44 3.06 -6.74
C GLY A 143 -5.98 2.93 -5.29
N VAL A 144 -4.71 3.26 -5.02
CA VAL A 144 -4.15 3.21 -3.66
C VAL A 144 -3.68 4.60 -3.20
N PRO A 145 -3.71 4.87 -1.88
CA PRO A 145 -4.11 3.99 -0.77
C PRO A 145 -5.60 3.63 -0.80
N PHE A 146 -5.93 2.39 -0.43
CA PHE A 146 -7.31 1.94 -0.29
C PHE A 146 -7.45 1.20 1.05
N ILE A 147 -8.42 1.61 1.86
CA ILE A 147 -8.71 1.00 3.17
C ILE A 147 -10.07 0.34 3.14
N VAL A 148 -10.15 -0.89 3.62
CA VAL A 148 -11.40 -1.59 3.86
C VAL A 148 -11.62 -1.72 5.37
N PHE A 149 -12.77 -1.26 5.83
CA PHE A 149 -13.23 -1.39 7.20
C PHE A 149 -14.24 -2.53 7.29
N GLU A 150 -14.05 -3.40 8.27
CA GLU A 150 -15.04 -4.41 8.61
C GLU A 150 -15.85 -3.96 9.83
N ASN A 151 -17.16 -3.87 9.67
CA ASN A 151 -18.06 -3.54 10.77
C ASN A 151 -18.35 -4.77 11.66
N ASN A 152 -19.05 -4.56 12.79
CA ASN A 152 -19.38 -5.63 13.74
C ASN A 152 -20.28 -6.74 13.14
N ASP A 153 -20.93 -6.50 12.03
CA ASP A 153 -21.77 -7.46 11.29
C ASP A 153 -20.96 -8.24 10.24
N GLY A 154 -19.64 -8.04 10.14
CA GLY A 154 -18.77 -8.63 9.13
C GLY A 154 -18.92 -8.00 7.73
N GLN A 155 -19.59 -6.85 7.60
CA GLN A 155 -19.74 -6.17 6.33
C GLN A 155 -18.50 -5.29 6.07
N LYS A 156 -17.99 -5.39 4.85
CA LYS A 156 -16.83 -4.61 4.38
C LYS A 156 -17.30 -3.33 3.66
N GLN A 157 -16.64 -2.22 3.99
CA GLN A 157 -16.79 -0.93 3.33
C GLN A 157 -15.41 -0.39 2.98
N GLY A 158 -15.16 -0.13 1.70
CA GLY A 158 -13.86 0.32 1.21
C GLY A 158 -13.88 1.78 0.80
N PHE A 159 -12.77 2.48 1.11
CA PHE A 159 -12.58 3.88 0.77
C PHE A 159 -11.23 4.10 0.11
N PHE A 160 -11.23 4.81 -1.03
CA PHE A 160 -10.00 5.35 -1.60
C PHE A 160 -9.46 6.48 -0.70
N GLY A 161 -8.29 6.28 -0.15
CA GLY A 161 -7.71 7.19 0.85
C GLY A 161 -7.66 6.59 2.26
N PRO A 162 -7.38 7.44 3.29
CA PRO A 162 -7.16 8.87 3.18
C PRO A 162 -5.90 9.18 2.38
N VAL A 163 -5.96 10.21 1.53
CA VAL A 163 -4.80 10.70 0.79
C VAL A 163 -4.14 11.81 1.62
N LEU A 164 -3.05 11.50 2.30
CA LEU A 164 -2.34 12.40 3.19
C LEU A 164 -1.18 13.09 2.46
N GLN A 165 -1.07 14.41 2.60
CA GLN A 165 0.01 15.19 2.03
C GLN A 165 1.31 15.06 2.82
N THR A 166 1.22 14.83 4.12
CA THR A 166 2.32 14.65 5.07
C THR A 166 1.84 13.73 6.19
N LEU A 167 2.75 13.12 6.93
CA LEU A 167 2.40 12.38 8.14
C LEU A 167 2.08 13.38 9.27
N PRO A 168 0.84 13.39 9.80
CA PRO A 168 0.51 14.29 10.90
C PRO A 168 1.23 13.88 12.20
N PRO A 169 1.44 14.81 13.13
CA PRO A 169 1.86 14.47 14.50
C PRO A 169 0.94 13.42 15.14
N GLU A 170 1.45 12.66 16.12
CA GLU A 170 0.75 11.52 16.71
C GLU A 170 -0.67 11.86 17.19
N ASN A 171 -0.84 12.95 17.94
CA ASN A 171 -2.15 13.36 18.42
C ASN A 171 -3.15 13.66 17.30
N GLU A 172 -2.71 14.37 16.25
CA GLU A 172 -3.55 14.66 15.08
C GLU A 172 -3.83 13.39 14.26
N SER A 173 -2.86 12.47 14.19
CA SER A 173 -3.02 11.16 13.55
C SER A 173 -4.11 10.35 14.22
N LEU A 174 -4.17 10.36 15.56
CA LEU A 174 -5.17 9.65 16.33
C LEU A 174 -6.56 10.28 16.20
N ASP A 175 -6.67 11.60 16.25
CA ASP A 175 -7.92 12.32 16.02
C ASP A 175 -8.47 12.05 14.61
N LEU A 176 -7.58 12.04 13.59
CA LEU A 176 -7.94 11.73 12.21
C LEU A 176 -8.45 10.29 12.09
N TRP A 177 -7.78 9.33 12.74
CA TRP A 177 -8.22 7.94 12.77
C TRP A 177 -9.59 7.78 13.43
N ASP A 178 -9.79 8.37 14.61
CA ASP A 178 -11.03 8.27 15.36
C ASP A 178 -12.20 8.90 14.59
N GLY A 179 -11.96 9.96 13.84
CA GLY A 179 -12.94 10.57 12.93
C GLY A 179 -13.25 9.70 11.73
N LEU A 180 -12.22 9.23 11.02
CA LEU A 180 -12.38 8.43 9.80
C LEU A 180 -13.08 7.10 10.10
N SER A 181 -12.68 6.39 11.15
CA SER A 181 -13.27 5.10 11.50
C SER A 181 -14.77 5.20 11.80
N LYS A 182 -15.23 6.30 12.41
CA LYS A 182 -16.67 6.57 12.62
C LYS A 182 -17.42 6.85 11.32
N LEU A 183 -16.81 7.60 10.41
CA LEU A 183 -17.40 7.87 9.09
C LEU A 183 -17.46 6.58 8.26
N ALA A 184 -16.34 5.85 8.21
CA ALA A 184 -16.18 4.66 7.37
C ALA A 184 -17.09 3.50 7.78
N THR A 185 -17.53 3.43 9.05
CA THR A 185 -18.48 2.41 9.51
C THR A 185 -19.95 2.82 9.34
N ASN A 186 -20.22 4.04 8.86
CA ASN A 186 -21.57 4.51 8.60
C ASN A 186 -22.02 4.14 7.17
N LYS A 187 -23.10 3.34 7.07
CA LYS A 187 -23.62 2.79 5.80
C LYS A 187 -24.09 3.86 4.79
N SER A 188 -24.34 5.08 5.25
CA SER A 188 -24.80 6.19 4.39
C SER A 188 -23.67 7.11 3.94
N PHE A 189 -22.43 6.86 4.40
CA PHE A 189 -21.28 7.67 4.03
C PHE A 189 -20.49 7.00 2.89
N TYR A 190 -20.29 7.71 1.79
CA TYR A 190 -19.60 7.20 0.60
C TYR A 190 -18.32 7.98 0.26
N GLU A 191 -18.33 9.31 0.30
CA GLU A 191 -17.21 10.11 -0.17
C GLU A 191 -17.12 11.45 0.55
N LEU A 192 -15.87 11.88 0.81
CA LEU A 192 -15.53 13.24 1.19
C LEU A 192 -14.23 13.62 0.46
N LYS A 193 -14.30 14.64 -0.41
CA LYS A 193 -13.18 15.05 -1.26
C LYS A 193 -12.95 16.57 -1.22
N ARG A 194 -11.70 16.99 -1.20
CA ARG A 194 -11.29 18.38 -1.41
C ARG A 194 -10.14 18.48 -2.41
N SER A 195 -9.92 19.65 -3.01
CA SER A 195 -8.77 19.89 -3.87
C SER A 195 -7.46 19.73 -3.07
N ARG A 196 -6.48 19.09 -3.70
CA ARG A 196 -5.13 18.95 -3.15
C ARG A 196 -4.26 20.14 -3.59
N PRO A 197 -3.30 20.59 -2.76
CA PRO A 197 -2.29 21.54 -3.21
C PRO A 197 -1.48 20.89 -4.35
N GLY A 198 -0.91 21.73 -5.22
CA GLY A 198 0.01 21.25 -6.25
C GLY A 198 1.30 20.67 -5.65
N GLY A 199 1.97 19.78 -6.40
CA GLY A 199 3.18 19.08 -5.98
C GLY A 199 2.89 17.69 -5.42
N GLY A 200 3.95 16.90 -5.21
CA GLY A 200 3.88 15.59 -4.58
C GLY A 200 3.71 15.66 -3.06
N PRO A 201 3.47 14.53 -2.39
CA PRO A 201 3.40 14.48 -0.94
C PRO A 201 4.78 14.67 -0.29
N ASP A 202 4.79 15.16 0.94
CA ASP A 202 6.00 15.29 1.76
C ASP A 202 6.36 13.96 2.43
N THR A 203 7.08 13.13 1.70
CA THR A 203 7.56 11.83 2.21
C THR A 203 8.69 11.96 3.23
N ALA A 204 9.40 13.10 3.28
CA ALA A 204 10.43 13.35 4.29
C ALA A 204 9.85 13.38 5.71
N SER A 205 8.56 13.70 5.86
CA SER A 205 7.83 13.61 7.14
C SER A 205 7.82 12.21 7.76
N THR A 206 8.15 11.17 6.99
CA THR A 206 8.15 9.76 7.42
C THR A 206 9.56 9.22 7.72
N ALA A 207 10.60 10.04 7.69
CA ALA A 207 11.99 9.59 7.81
C ALA A 207 12.33 8.90 9.14
N ASN A 208 11.54 9.12 10.18
CA ASN A 208 11.74 8.56 11.52
C ASN A 208 10.65 7.55 11.94
N CYS A 209 9.94 6.97 10.97
CA CYS A 209 8.84 6.04 11.22
C CYS A 209 9.25 4.58 11.03
#